data_ddeae241de307323e30cbec1d3a44921
#
_entry.id   ddeae241de307323e30cbec1d3a44921
#
_cell.length_a   1.000
_cell.length_b   1.000
_cell.length_c   1.000
_cell.angle_alpha   90.00
_cell.angle_beta   90.00
_cell.angle_gamma   90.00
#
_symmetry.space_group_name_H-M   'P 1'
#
loop_
_entity.id
_entity.type
_entity.pdbx_description
1 polymer ?
#
loop_
_entity_poly.entity_id
_entity_poly.type
_entity_poly.pdbx_seq_one_letter_code
_entity_poly.pdbx_strand_id
1 'polypeptide(L)'
;MIKVLLSIVIAAFTFTGVAKADAKISGFMQHIIGMGDDIDGGVTDKFSRFAFSADTTTDNGWTIGGSFAVSVDPLLAGSGDNYLPTSNSMYIQTDMGTMTIGQTGDAATNIVPRVGAMVPGDGHDGYYFAMFDSGVLATSDTGFAEVYYAQNASRVNYALPVVNGFAVQVTYTPSLEFNASTSNARTQSTESSVHGETTHVAVSYEGEMEGISYVAGIASITGNGISTAGATNNDLSVVTGGIKATMGNITLGFHAYDHGESFGSVGQVNKASDAGYTVAMEYAMGNITVGAGYAHQEKVAGGASSNVMEDTMTYFGLGYDLGGGVNSWVQLDNVDHSDGDHATTEVDPQIL
;
A
#
# COMPACT_ATOMS: atom_id res chain seq x y z
N MET A 1 -10.72 25.19 24.71
CA MET A 1 -9.93 24.32 23.82
C MET A 1 -8.45 24.46 24.22
N ILE A 2 -7.92 23.49 24.93
CA ILE A 2 -6.51 23.47 25.35
C ILE A 2 -5.74 22.85 24.18
N LYS A 3 -5.02 23.70 23.46
CA LYS A 3 -4.02 23.22 22.50
C LYS A 3 -2.83 22.73 23.31
N VAL A 4 -2.72 21.43 23.52
CA VAL A 4 -1.51 20.81 24.06
C VAL A 4 -0.50 20.82 22.93
N LEU A 5 0.42 21.77 22.96
CA LEU A 5 1.61 21.76 22.10
C LEU A 5 2.53 20.65 22.64
N LEU A 6 2.45 19.46 22.07
CA LEU A 6 3.42 18.41 22.32
C LEU A 6 4.68 18.77 21.54
N SER A 7 5.56 19.59 22.13
CA SER A 7 6.88 19.84 21.59
C SER A 7 7.73 18.60 21.84
N ILE A 8 7.77 17.69 20.88
CA ILE A 8 8.75 16.60 20.88
C ILE A 8 10.09 17.25 20.50
N VAL A 9 10.96 17.41 21.48
CA VAL A 9 12.35 17.75 21.25
C VAL A 9 12.99 16.54 20.60
N ILE A 10 13.11 16.55 19.27
CA ILE A 10 13.93 15.59 18.53
C ILE A 10 15.37 15.97 18.86
N ALA A 11 15.97 15.29 19.84
CA ALA A 11 17.39 15.33 20.04
C ALA A 11 18.02 14.71 18.79
N ALA A 12 18.72 15.51 18.00
CA ALA A 12 19.59 15.02 16.95
C ALA A 12 20.72 14.21 17.64
N PHE A 13 20.59 12.90 17.63
CA PHE A 13 21.65 12.03 18.10
C PHE A 13 22.79 12.07 17.09
N THR A 14 23.79 12.92 17.36
CA THR A 14 25.08 12.79 16.70
C THR A 14 25.78 11.59 17.33
N PHE A 15 25.87 10.49 16.59
CA PHE A 15 26.63 9.31 16.99
C PHE A 15 28.14 9.65 17.00
N THR A 16 28.62 10.28 18.05
CA THR A 16 30.07 10.58 18.26
C THR A 16 30.77 9.56 19.14
N GLY A 17 30.15 8.46 19.45
CA GLY A 17 30.72 7.34 20.20
C GLY A 17 30.67 6.05 19.40
N VAL A 18 31.52 5.08 19.71
CA VAL A 18 31.50 3.72 19.16
C VAL A 18 30.26 2.98 19.72
N ALA A 19 29.06 3.50 19.43
CA ALA A 19 27.85 2.71 19.60
C ALA A 19 27.96 1.57 18.59
N LYS A 20 27.87 0.34 19.05
CA LYS A 20 27.71 -0.83 18.17
C LYS A 20 26.28 -0.79 17.63
N ALA A 21 26.03 0.11 16.68
CA ALA A 21 24.82 0.07 15.91
C ALA A 21 24.96 -1.06 14.89
N ASP A 22 24.04 -1.98 14.90
CA ASP A 22 23.96 -3.01 13.86
C ASP A 22 23.42 -2.35 12.59
N ALA A 23 24.33 -1.99 11.68
CA ALA A 23 23.97 -1.41 10.39
C ALA A 23 23.75 -2.54 9.37
N LYS A 24 22.63 -2.48 8.66
CA LYS A 24 22.26 -3.43 7.61
C LYS A 24 22.03 -2.69 6.31
N ILE A 25 22.46 -3.31 5.21
CA ILE A 25 22.12 -2.92 3.84
C ILE A 25 21.31 -4.04 3.26
N SER A 26 20.16 -3.70 2.67
CA SER A 26 19.29 -4.63 1.96
C SER A 26 18.81 -3.99 0.68
N GLY A 27 18.22 -4.78 -0.20
CA GLY A 27 17.65 -4.27 -1.43
C GLY A 27 17.16 -5.39 -2.32
N PHE A 28 16.46 -5.01 -3.36
CA PHE A 28 16.06 -5.90 -4.44
C PHE A 28 16.04 -5.14 -5.76
N MET A 29 16.06 -5.90 -6.85
CA MET A 29 15.90 -5.42 -8.21
C MET A 29 14.86 -6.30 -8.89
N GLN A 30 13.94 -5.70 -9.63
CA GLN A 30 12.86 -6.42 -10.30
C GLN A 30 12.70 -5.90 -11.71
N HIS A 31 12.75 -6.82 -12.67
CA HIS A 31 12.55 -6.54 -14.09
C HIS A 31 11.33 -7.32 -14.58
N ILE A 32 10.54 -6.69 -15.43
CA ILE A 32 9.35 -7.29 -16.04
C ILE A 32 9.49 -7.24 -17.56
N ILE A 33 9.02 -8.28 -18.22
CA ILE A 33 8.83 -8.33 -19.66
C ILE A 33 7.34 -8.54 -19.88
N GLY A 34 6.65 -7.55 -20.43
CA GLY A 34 5.23 -7.61 -20.76
C GLY A 34 5.02 -7.92 -22.24
N MET A 35 4.03 -8.75 -22.53
CA MET A 35 3.59 -9.08 -23.89
C MET A 35 2.08 -9.28 -23.89
N GLY A 36 1.38 -8.70 -24.87
CA GLY A 36 -0.07 -8.82 -25.00
C GLY A 36 -0.60 -7.84 -26.03
N ASP A 37 -1.88 -7.94 -26.35
CA ASP A 37 -2.49 -7.13 -27.40
C ASP A 37 -2.66 -5.66 -27.00
N ASP A 38 -2.83 -5.40 -25.70
CA ASP A 38 -3.04 -4.06 -25.13
C ASP A 38 -1.89 -3.63 -24.21
N ILE A 39 -0.73 -4.21 -24.41
CA ILE A 39 0.52 -3.83 -23.75
C ILE A 39 1.44 -3.17 -24.76
N ASP A 40 1.89 -1.97 -24.47
CA ASP A 40 3.08 -1.39 -25.12
C ASP A 40 4.29 -2.24 -24.75
N GLY A 41 4.42 -3.40 -25.43
CA GLY A 41 5.35 -4.47 -25.09
C GLY A 41 6.77 -3.99 -24.90
N GLY A 42 7.41 -4.44 -23.84
CA GLY A 42 8.78 -4.05 -23.54
C GLY A 42 9.37 -4.73 -22.33
N VAL A 43 10.62 -4.42 -22.10
CA VAL A 43 11.33 -4.75 -20.86
C VAL A 43 11.39 -3.49 -20.01
N THR A 44 10.91 -3.57 -18.79
CA THR A 44 11.00 -2.46 -17.84
C THR A 44 11.54 -2.90 -16.50
N ASP A 45 12.21 -1.98 -15.81
CA ASP A 45 12.43 -2.07 -14.38
C ASP A 45 11.10 -1.81 -13.70
N LYS A 46 10.57 -2.79 -13.00
CA LYS A 46 9.34 -2.59 -12.22
C LYS A 46 9.62 -1.69 -11.03
N PHE A 47 10.60 -2.07 -10.24
CA PHE A 47 10.92 -1.39 -8.99
C PHE A 47 12.25 -1.92 -8.45
N SER A 48 13.19 -1.05 -8.22
CA SER A 48 14.46 -1.41 -7.59
C SER A 48 14.66 -0.58 -6.34
N ARG A 49 15.08 -1.20 -5.23
CA ARG A 49 15.18 -0.54 -3.94
C ARG A 49 16.46 -0.91 -3.21
N PHE A 50 17.11 0.10 -2.63
CA PHE A 50 18.17 -0.07 -1.64
C PHE A 50 17.75 0.54 -0.32
N ALA A 51 17.91 -0.21 0.76
CA ALA A 51 17.57 0.22 2.10
C ALA A 51 18.77 0.11 3.03
N PHE A 52 18.90 1.11 3.87
CA PHE A 52 19.87 1.17 4.96
C PHE A 52 19.11 1.24 6.26
N SER A 53 19.46 0.43 7.24
CA SER A 53 18.91 0.51 8.59
C SER A 53 20.01 0.38 9.62
N ALA A 54 19.79 1.00 10.75
CA ALA A 54 20.65 0.85 11.90
C ALA A 54 19.84 0.94 13.18
N ASP A 55 20.19 0.13 14.17
CA ASP A 55 19.57 0.17 15.49
C ASP A 55 20.59 -0.06 16.59
N THR A 56 20.25 0.37 17.79
CA THR A 56 21.04 0.17 19.01
C THR A 56 20.10 0.03 20.21
N THR A 57 20.53 -0.76 21.18
CA THR A 57 19.83 -0.89 22.46
C THR A 57 20.52 -0.01 23.51
N THR A 58 19.72 0.80 24.18
CA THR A 58 20.16 1.68 25.27
C THR A 58 20.33 0.91 26.59
N ASP A 59 21.01 1.49 27.57
CA ASP A 59 21.25 0.88 28.87
C ASP A 59 19.96 0.56 29.66
N ASN A 60 18.87 1.26 29.37
CA ASN A 60 17.53 0.99 29.94
C ASN A 60 16.70 -0.03 29.15
N GLY A 61 17.32 -0.70 28.15
CA GLY A 61 16.67 -1.76 27.38
C GLY A 61 15.82 -1.27 26.20
N TRP A 62 15.76 0.03 25.91
CA TRP A 62 15.05 0.54 24.73
C TRP A 62 15.84 0.31 23.46
N THR A 63 15.19 -0.13 22.40
CA THR A 63 15.81 -0.17 21.07
C THR A 63 15.43 1.07 20.30
N ILE A 64 16.44 1.80 19.83
CA ILE A 64 16.28 2.99 18.98
C ILE A 64 16.90 2.69 17.64
N GLY A 65 16.14 2.89 16.57
CA GLY A 65 16.64 2.62 15.23
C GLY A 65 16.04 3.56 14.20
N GLY A 66 16.50 3.39 12.98
CA GLY A 66 16.00 4.12 11.84
C GLY A 66 16.27 3.39 10.54
N SER A 67 15.51 3.73 9.53
CA SER A 67 15.69 3.21 8.19
C SER A 67 15.57 4.33 7.16
N PHE A 68 16.33 4.16 6.09
CA PHE A 68 16.30 5.02 4.93
C PHE A 68 16.34 4.13 3.69
N ALA A 69 15.43 4.36 2.73
CA ALA A 69 15.46 3.63 1.48
C ALA A 69 15.33 4.55 0.28
N VAL A 70 16.02 4.18 -0.79
CA VAL A 70 15.96 4.82 -2.09
C VAL A 70 15.41 3.80 -3.07
N SER A 71 14.38 4.18 -3.81
CA SER A 71 13.86 3.41 -4.93
C SER A 71 14.20 4.08 -6.24
N VAL A 72 14.46 3.25 -7.23
CA VAL A 72 14.51 3.62 -8.62
C VAL A 72 13.21 3.09 -9.21
N ASP A 73 12.35 4.00 -9.64
CA ASP A 73 11.11 3.66 -10.32
C ASP A 73 11.11 4.37 -11.68
N PRO A 74 11.44 3.65 -12.75
CA PRO A 74 11.50 4.24 -14.10
C PRO A 74 10.12 4.62 -14.63
N LEU A 75 9.03 4.08 -14.09
CA LEU A 75 7.67 4.43 -14.50
C LEU A 75 7.23 5.82 -13.99
N LEU A 76 7.86 6.30 -12.92
CA LEU A 76 7.70 7.68 -12.44
C LEU A 76 8.65 8.68 -13.14
N ALA A 77 9.44 8.24 -14.10
CA ALA A 77 10.49 9.00 -14.76
C ALA A 77 10.01 10.19 -15.63
N GLY A 78 8.72 10.46 -15.72
CA GLY A 78 8.18 11.64 -16.40
C GLY A 78 8.55 12.98 -15.77
N SER A 79 9.14 13.00 -14.56
CA SER A 79 9.46 14.21 -13.80
C SER A 79 10.95 14.53 -13.65
N GLY A 80 11.84 13.79 -14.29
CA GLY A 80 13.28 14.11 -14.34
C GLY A 80 14.13 13.61 -13.18
N ASP A 81 13.55 13.13 -12.09
CA ASP A 81 14.26 12.58 -10.93
C ASP A 81 13.93 11.10 -10.73
N ASN A 82 14.79 10.23 -11.22
CA ASN A 82 14.62 8.77 -11.16
C ASN A 82 14.93 8.16 -9.78
N TYR A 83 15.19 8.97 -8.76
CA TYR A 83 15.57 8.51 -7.42
C TYR A 83 14.64 9.14 -6.39
N LEU A 84 13.73 8.36 -5.85
CA LEU A 84 12.84 8.82 -4.80
C LEU A 84 13.19 8.15 -3.46
N PRO A 85 13.35 8.93 -2.37
CA PRO A 85 13.36 8.35 -1.04
C PRO A 85 11.98 7.77 -0.77
N THR A 86 11.89 6.45 -0.61
CA THR A 86 10.62 5.74 -0.39
C THR A 86 10.35 5.46 1.07
N SER A 87 11.34 5.58 1.91
CA SER A 87 11.16 5.54 3.35
C SER A 87 12.28 6.30 4.04
N ASN A 88 11.92 7.00 5.10
CA ASN A 88 12.85 7.66 6.00
C ASN A 88 12.14 7.76 7.36
N SER A 89 12.47 6.84 8.26
CA SER A 89 11.79 6.74 9.53
C SER A 89 12.76 6.43 10.67
N MET A 90 12.36 6.84 11.87
CA MET A 90 12.99 6.46 13.13
C MET A 90 11.96 5.76 14.00
N TYR A 91 12.43 4.83 14.83
CA TYR A 91 11.55 4.17 15.81
C TYR A 91 12.21 4.09 17.19
N ILE A 92 11.36 4.02 18.20
CA ILE A 92 11.71 3.70 19.59
C ILE A 92 10.82 2.54 19.99
N GLN A 93 11.45 1.43 20.34
CA GLN A 93 10.79 0.23 20.84
C GLN A 93 11.05 0.08 22.32
N THR A 94 9.99 -0.20 23.08
CA THR A 94 9.99 -0.42 24.53
C THR A 94 9.06 -1.60 24.86
N ASP A 95 9.00 -1.98 26.13
CA ASP A 95 8.02 -2.99 26.60
C ASP A 95 6.57 -2.55 26.43
N MET A 96 6.32 -1.25 26.29
CA MET A 96 4.98 -0.69 26.07
C MET A 96 4.56 -0.66 24.61
N GLY A 97 5.47 -0.91 23.69
CA GLY A 97 5.22 -0.88 22.25
C GLY A 97 6.28 -0.13 21.46
N THR A 98 5.98 0.09 20.19
CA THR A 98 6.90 0.73 19.24
C THR A 98 6.27 2.00 18.69
N MET A 99 6.96 3.13 18.85
CA MET A 99 6.62 4.39 18.19
C MET A 99 7.54 4.58 16.98
N THR A 100 6.96 4.82 15.81
CA THR A 100 7.70 5.10 14.57
C THR A 100 7.29 6.48 14.04
N ILE A 101 8.26 7.29 13.63
CA ILE A 101 8.04 8.63 13.09
C ILE A 101 8.77 8.76 11.76
N GLY A 102 8.12 9.34 10.76
CA GLY A 102 8.67 9.59 9.43
C GLY A 102 7.86 8.94 8.32
N GLN A 103 8.50 8.75 7.18
CA GLN A 103 7.88 8.07 6.04
C GLN A 103 7.84 6.55 6.31
N THR A 104 6.68 6.06 6.64
CA THR A 104 6.46 4.66 7.03
C THR A 104 5.06 4.22 6.64
N GLY A 105 4.82 2.93 6.53
CA GLY A 105 3.48 2.38 6.31
C GLY A 105 2.51 2.79 7.42
N ASP A 106 1.24 2.86 7.11
CA ASP A 106 0.17 3.13 8.08
C ASP A 106 -0.30 1.85 8.79
N ALA A 107 -1.19 2.01 9.77
CA ALA A 107 -1.70 0.89 10.55
C ALA A 107 -2.45 -0.13 9.71
N ALA A 108 -3.28 0.31 8.75
CA ALA A 108 -4.02 -0.59 7.88
C ALA A 108 -3.06 -1.41 7.01
N THR A 109 -2.12 -0.75 6.34
CA THR A 109 -1.11 -1.41 5.49
C THR A 109 -0.21 -2.37 6.26
N ASN A 110 0.14 -2.03 7.51
CA ASN A 110 1.09 -2.81 8.29
C ASN A 110 0.52 -4.10 8.88
N ILE A 111 -0.75 -4.10 9.29
CA ILE A 111 -1.30 -5.22 10.08
C ILE A 111 -2.59 -5.83 9.54
N VAL A 112 -3.26 -5.23 8.56
CA VAL A 112 -4.37 -5.88 7.88
C VAL A 112 -3.84 -6.80 6.78
N PRO A 113 -4.22 -8.08 6.74
CA PRO A 113 -3.77 -9.00 5.70
C PRO A 113 -4.21 -8.54 4.31
N ARG A 114 -3.25 -8.34 3.42
CA ARG A 114 -3.48 -8.00 2.01
C ARG A 114 -3.38 -9.27 1.17
N VAL A 115 -4.23 -9.38 0.17
CA VAL A 115 -4.41 -10.59 -0.64
C VAL A 115 -3.95 -10.40 -2.08
N GLY A 116 -3.96 -9.16 -2.57
CA GLY A 116 -3.62 -8.83 -3.95
C GLY A 116 -2.26 -9.33 -4.41
N ALA A 117 -1.27 -9.28 -3.54
CA ALA A 117 0.09 -9.73 -3.83
C ALA A 117 0.37 -11.21 -3.45
N MET A 118 -0.66 -12.03 -3.18
CA MET A 118 -0.44 -13.45 -2.84
C MET A 118 0.00 -14.29 -4.03
N VAL A 119 -0.51 -13.98 -5.21
CA VAL A 119 -0.22 -14.75 -6.42
C VAL A 119 1.16 -14.36 -6.97
N PRO A 120 1.99 -15.33 -7.41
CA PRO A 120 3.27 -15.02 -8.03
C PRO A 120 3.12 -14.01 -9.19
N GLY A 121 3.94 -12.96 -9.18
CA GLY A 121 3.84 -11.82 -10.09
C GLY A 121 3.20 -10.59 -9.45
N ASP A 122 2.89 -10.67 -8.15
CA ASP A 122 2.23 -9.66 -7.32
C ASP A 122 0.71 -9.50 -7.56
N GLY A 123 0.10 -10.40 -8.33
CA GLY A 123 -1.33 -10.40 -8.56
C GLY A 123 -1.84 -9.05 -9.07
N HIS A 124 -2.91 -8.51 -8.51
CA HIS A 124 -3.41 -7.17 -8.86
C HIS A 124 -2.73 -6.01 -8.11
N ASP A 125 -1.86 -6.28 -7.14
CA ASP A 125 -1.11 -5.24 -6.41
C ASP A 125 0.16 -4.79 -7.15
N GLY A 126 0.38 -5.34 -8.34
CA GLY A 126 1.56 -5.06 -9.14
C GLY A 126 1.51 -3.72 -9.88
N TYR A 127 2.69 -3.09 -10.04
CA TYR A 127 2.86 -1.88 -10.87
C TYR A 127 2.77 -2.14 -12.37
N TYR A 128 2.47 -3.35 -12.82
CA TYR A 128 2.41 -3.69 -14.25
C TYR A 128 1.26 -3.00 -14.99
N PHE A 129 0.27 -2.45 -14.28
CA PHE A 129 -0.76 -1.60 -14.90
C PHE A 129 -0.19 -0.46 -15.75
N ALA A 130 1.01 0.02 -15.44
CA ALA A 130 1.67 1.03 -16.25
C ALA A 130 2.20 0.50 -17.60
N MET A 131 2.16 -0.80 -17.85
CA MET A 131 2.52 -1.42 -19.11
C MET A 131 1.33 -1.54 -20.07
N PHE A 132 0.09 -1.39 -19.57
CA PHE A 132 -1.09 -1.38 -20.41
C PHE A 132 -1.15 -0.07 -21.23
N ASP A 133 -1.63 -0.16 -22.45
CA ASP A 133 -1.86 1.02 -23.30
C ASP A 133 -2.79 2.00 -22.57
N SER A 134 -2.41 3.27 -22.54
CA SER A 134 -3.13 4.35 -21.85
C SER A 134 -4.58 4.56 -22.35
N GLY A 135 -4.99 3.89 -23.41
CA GLY A 135 -6.37 3.88 -23.90
C GLY A 135 -7.24 2.79 -23.32
N VAL A 136 -6.64 1.76 -22.74
CA VAL A 136 -7.35 0.56 -22.24
C VAL A 136 -7.73 0.71 -20.77
N LEU A 137 -6.84 1.29 -19.98
CA LEU A 137 -7.11 1.61 -18.60
C LEU A 137 -7.24 3.13 -18.50
N ALA A 138 -8.45 3.63 -18.42
CA ALA A 138 -8.70 5.05 -18.26
C ALA A 138 -7.91 5.57 -17.07
N THR A 139 -6.83 6.22 -17.42
CA THR A 139 -5.89 7.00 -16.61
C THR A 139 -6.36 7.28 -15.18
N SER A 140 -5.60 6.85 -14.22
CA SER A 140 -5.60 7.21 -12.80
C SER A 140 -6.54 6.47 -11.84
N ASP A 141 -7.49 5.69 -12.30
CA ASP A 141 -8.52 5.11 -11.42
C ASP A 141 -8.49 3.57 -11.31
N THR A 142 -7.59 2.91 -12.00
CA THR A 142 -7.51 1.45 -12.10
C THR A 142 -6.52 0.85 -11.10
N GLY A 143 -6.71 1.11 -9.86
CA GLY A 143 -5.99 0.37 -8.83
C GLY A 143 -7.01 -0.35 -7.97
N PHE A 144 -7.07 -1.67 -8.02
CA PHE A 144 -7.78 -2.45 -7.01
C PHE A 144 -7.14 -2.17 -5.64
N ALA A 145 -7.56 -1.08 -5.01
CA ALA A 145 -6.96 -0.62 -3.77
C ALA A 145 -7.48 -1.48 -2.63
N GLU A 146 -6.70 -2.42 -2.14
CA GLU A 146 -7.04 -3.17 -0.93
C GLU A 146 -7.04 -2.30 0.33
N VAL A 147 -6.31 -1.19 0.31
CA VAL A 147 -6.18 -0.29 1.45
C VAL A 147 -6.06 1.13 0.92
N TYR A 148 -6.70 2.09 1.58
CA TYR A 148 -6.44 3.50 1.31
C TYR A 148 -4.96 3.81 1.56
N TYR A 149 -4.27 4.31 0.55
CA TYR A 149 -2.84 4.18 0.45
C TYR A 149 -2.17 5.51 0.15
N ALA A 150 -1.42 6.00 1.11
CA ALA A 150 -0.47 7.07 0.87
C ALA A 150 0.93 6.58 1.26
N GLN A 151 1.61 5.98 0.32
CA GLN A 151 2.88 5.28 0.54
C GLN A 151 3.95 6.14 1.23
N ASN A 152 3.99 7.43 0.98
CA ASN A 152 5.13 8.26 1.32
C ASN A 152 4.80 9.40 2.29
N ALA A 153 3.69 9.33 3.00
CA ALA A 153 3.36 10.36 3.98
C ALA A 153 4.24 10.27 5.24
N SER A 154 4.64 11.42 5.74
CA SER A 154 5.29 11.49 7.05
C SER A 154 4.22 11.39 8.14
N ARG A 155 4.35 10.42 9.02
CA ARG A 155 3.34 10.07 10.01
C ARG A 155 3.96 9.62 11.33
N VAL A 156 3.12 9.50 12.32
CA VAL A 156 3.44 8.88 13.61
C VAL A 156 2.64 7.61 13.74
N ASN A 157 3.32 6.49 13.92
CA ASN A 157 2.72 5.20 14.21
C ASN A 157 2.99 4.81 15.65
N TYR A 158 2.02 4.17 16.27
CA TYR A 158 2.20 3.49 17.54
C TYR A 158 1.61 2.09 17.49
N ALA A 159 2.48 1.09 17.60
CA ALA A 159 2.12 -0.31 17.68
C ALA A 159 2.21 -0.79 19.12
N LEU A 160 1.10 -1.31 19.65
CA LEU A 160 1.08 -1.96 20.95
C LEU A 160 1.84 -3.30 20.91
N PRO A 161 2.34 -3.80 22.03
CA PRO A 161 2.84 -5.17 22.10
C PRO A 161 1.75 -6.17 21.70
N VAL A 162 2.16 -7.19 20.96
CA VAL A 162 1.24 -8.28 20.60
C VAL A 162 0.89 -9.09 21.86
N VAL A 163 -0.41 -9.26 22.11
CA VAL A 163 -0.92 -10.00 23.28
C VAL A 163 -1.87 -11.10 22.82
N ASN A 164 -1.53 -12.35 23.10
CA ASN A 164 -2.34 -13.51 22.74
C ASN A 164 -2.78 -13.56 21.27
N GLY A 165 -1.89 -13.18 20.35
CA GLY A 165 -2.16 -13.13 18.93
C GLY A 165 -2.82 -11.83 18.42
N PHE A 166 -3.25 -10.95 19.31
CA PHE A 166 -3.81 -9.65 18.93
C PHE A 166 -2.70 -8.61 18.74
N ALA A 167 -2.70 -7.96 17.59
CA ALA A 167 -1.91 -6.76 17.30
C ALA A 167 -2.83 -5.56 17.12
N VAL A 168 -2.42 -4.41 17.64
CA VAL A 168 -3.13 -3.13 17.50
C VAL A 168 -2.14 -2.06 17.12
N GLN A 169 -2.49 -1.28 16.10
CA GLN A 169 -1.68 -0.13 15.67
C GLN A 169 -2.55 1.07 15.41
N VAL A 170 -2.02 2.25 15.73
CA VAL A 170 -2.63 3.55 15.43
C VAL A 170 -1.64 4.38 14.64
N THR A 171 -2.12 5.04 13.61
CA THR A 171 -1.33 5.97 12.79
C THR A 171 -2.01 7.32 12.79
N TYR A 172 -1.22 8.38 12.87
CA TYR A 172 -1.65 9.74 12.63
C TYR A 172 -0.77 10.39 11.57
N THR A 173 -1.39 10.89 10.50
CA THR A 173 -0.74 11.65 9.44
C THR A 173 -1.22 13.09 9.55
N PRO A 174 -0.36 14.05 9.98
CA PRO A 174 -0.76 15.45 10.06
C PRO A 174 -1.02 16.01 8.66
N SER A 175 -1.94 16.97 8.57
CA SER A 175 -2.07 17.79 7.37
C SER A 175 -0.84 18.70 7.29
N LEU A 176 0.01 18.45 6.32
CA LEU A 176 1.09 19.35 6.01
C LEU A 176 0.62 20.21 4.83
N GLU A 177 -0.02 21.34 5.11
CA GLU A 177 -0.14 22.43 4.16
C GLU A 177 1.26 22.99 3.86
N PHE A 178 2.06 22.21 3.16
CA PHE A 178 3.28 22.72 2.57
C PHE A 178 2.90 23.40 1.25
N ASN A 179 2.98 24.69 1.25
CA ASN A 179 2.79 25.54 0.07
C ASN A 179 3.83 25.13 -0.98
N ALA A 180 3.43 24.26 -1.91
CA ALA A 180 4.26 23.66 -2.94
C ALA A 180 4.68 24.66 -4.05
N SER A 181 4.87 25.93 -3.71
CA SER A 181 5.23 26.99 -4.66
C SER A 181 6.71 27.05 -5.03
N THR A 182 7.54 26.18 -4.48
CA THR A 182 8.95 26.14 -4.86
C THR A 182 9.39 24.71 -5.21
N SER A 183 9.95 24.57 -6.37
CA SER A 183 10.41 23.36 -7.06
C SER A 183 11.45 22.49 -6.30
N ASN A 184 11.70 22.75 -5.02
CA ASN A 184 12.59 22.01 -4.14
C ASN A 184 11.93 21.53 -2.85
N ALA A 185 10.63 21.77 -2.67
CA ALA A 185 9.92 21.23 -1.53
C ALA A 185 9.69 19.75 -1.79
N ARG A 186 10.36 18.90 -1.05
CA ARG A 186 9.99 17.49 -0.90
C ARG A 186 8.65 17.47 -0.17
N THR A 187 7.60 17.71 -0.90
CA THR A 187 6.23 17.70 -0.43
C THR A 187 5.83 16.26 -0.23
N GLN A 188 6.13 15.76 0.91
CA GLN A 188 5.51 14.57 1.44
C GLN A 188 4.24 15.01 2.18
N SER A 189 3.37 15.53 1.37
CA SER A 189 2.09 16.03 1.80
C SER A 189 1.13 14.90 2.03
N THR A 190 0.18 15.09 2.91
CA THR A 190 -1.17 14.50 2.91
C THR A 190 -1.27 13.10 2.27
N GLU A 191 -2.06 12.24 2.84
CA GLU A 191 -2.32 10.91 2.27
C GLU A 191 -2.90 10.97 0.86
N SER A 192 -3.53 12.09 0.52
CA SER A 192 -3.91 12.41 -0.85
C SER A 192 -3.97 13.91 -1.03
N SER A 193 -4.10 14.36 -2.27
CA SER A 193 -4.36 15.78 -2.58
C SER A 193 -5.73 16.28 -2.07
N VAL A 194 -6.58 15.38 -1.58
CA VAL A 194 -7.97 15.67 -1.20
C VAL A 194 -8.27 15.45 0.28
N HIS A 195 -7.39 14.77 1.04
CA HIS A 195 -7.58 14.51 2.46
C HIS A 195 -6.35 14.84 3.29
N GLY A 196 -6.56 15.28 4.52
CA GLY A 196 -5.51 15.58 5.50
C GLY A 196 -5.90 15.19 6.91
N GLU A 197 -4.97 15.31 7.85
CA GLU A 197 -5.16 14.99 9.27
C GLU A 197 -5.76 13.58 9.46
N THR A 198 -5.20 12.57 8.76
CA THR A 198 -5.77 11.24 8.77
C THR A 198 -5.38 10.46 10.02
N THR A 199 -6.30 9.63 10.47
CA THR A 199 -6.09 8.70 11.59
C THR A 199 -6.49 7.30 11.15
N HIS A 200 -5.58 6.33 11.30
CA HIS A 200 -5.84 4.93 11.06
C HIS A 200 -5.81 4.17 12.38
N VAL A 201 -6.79 3.32 12.59
CA VAL A 201 -6.83 2.38 13.71
C VAL A 201 -7.01 0.99 13.13
N ALA A 202 -6.08 0.09 13.41
CA ALA A 202 -6.12 -1.26 12.92
C ALA A 202 -5.92 -2.28 14.04
N VAL A 203 -6.62 -3.40 13.91
CA VAL A 203 -6.52 -4.56 14.80
C VAL A 203 -6.41 -5.79 13.94
N SER A 204 -5.49 -6.71 14.29
CA SER A 204 -5.41 -8.03 13.70
C SER A 204 -5.26 -9.11 14.78
N TYR A 205 -5.60 -10.31 14.39
CA TYR A 205 -5.45 -11.50 15.21
C TYR A 205 -4.80 -12.62 14.39
N GLU A 206 -3.74 -13.19 14.92
CA GLU A 206 -3.07 -14.36 14.38
C GLU A 206 -3.25 -15.55 15.32
N GLY A 207 -3.59 -16.70 14.76
CA GLY A 207 -3.83 -17.92 15.52
C GLY A 207 -3.67 -19.20 14.71
N GLU A 208 -3.81 -20.31 15.40
CA GLU A 208 -3.81 -21.64 14.80
C GLU A 208 -4.97 -22.46 15.38
N MET A 209 -5.66 -23.19 14.54
CA MET A 209 -6.73 -24.11 14.93
C MET A 209 -6.71 -25.34 14.03
N GLU A 210 -6.59 -26.54 14.63
CA GLU A 210 -6.60 -27.81 13.92
C GLU A 210 -5.61 -27.91 12.75
N GLY A 211 -4.43 -27.29 12.89
CA GLY A 211 -3.39 -27.28 11.86
C GLY A 211 -3.61 -26.27 10.74
N ILE A 212 -4.57 -25.36 10.90
CA ILE A 212 -4.78 -24.20 10.03
C ILE A 212 -4.24 -22.97 10.74
N SER A 213 -3.20 -22.35 10.19
CA SER A 213 -2.73 -21.05 10.63
C SER A 213 -3.56 -19.96 9.94
N TYR A 214 -3.98 -18.95 10.68
CA TYR A 214 -4.74 -17.85 10.09
C TYR A 214 -4.37 -16.50 10.69
N VAL A 215 -4.50 -15.45 9.87
CA VAL A 215 -4.42 -14.06 10.29
C VAL A 215 -5.63 -13.32 9.72
N ALA A 216 -6.31 -12.57 10.57
CA ALA A 216 -7.43 -11.73 10.18
C ALA A 216 -7.24 -10.33 10.76
N GLY A 217 -7.63 -9.29 10.03
CA GLY A 217 -7.49 -7.92 10.49
C GLY A 217 -8.52 -6.99 9.88
N ILE A 218 -8.76 -5.89 10.57
CA ILE A 218 -9.65 -4.82 10.13
C ILE A 218 -9.03 -3.48 10.50
N ALA A 219 -9.23 -2.48 9.66
CA ALA A 219 -8.85 -1.10 9.94
C ALA A 219 -9.99 -0.14 9.61
N SER A 220 -10.00 0.96 10.35
CA SER A 220 -10.80 2.16 10.05
C SER A 220 -9.86 3.33 9.84
N ILE A 221 -10.12 4.11 8.79
CA ILE A 221 -9.33 5.26 8.40
C ILE A 221 -10.27 6.46 8.31
N THR A 222 -9.92 7.53 8.99
CA THR A 222 -10.68 8.78 8.97
C THR A 222 -9.77 9.97 8.71
N GLY A 223 -10.30 11.04 8.13
CA GLY A 223 -9.54 12.26 7.87
C GLY A 223 -10.42 13.39 7.41
N ASN A 224 -9.88 14.59 7.35
CA ASN A 224 -10.60 15.79 6.93
C ASN A 224 -10.50 15.99 5.42
N GLY A 225 -11.62 16.28 4.76
CA GLY A 225 -11.63 16.70 3.37
C GLY A 225 -10.94 18.05 3.18
N ILE A 226 -10.09 18.15 2.17
CA ILE A 226 -9.36 19.39 1.83
C ILE A 226 -10.11 20.14 0.74
N SER A 227 -10.22 21.46 0.89
CA SER A 227 -10.77 22.34 -0.14
C SER A 227 -9.71 22.64 -1.18
N THR A 228 -9.97 22.31 -2.44
CA THR A 228 -9.11 22.61 -3.58
C THR A 228 -9.89 23.37 -4.64
N ALA A 229 -9.35 24.48 -5.15
CA ALA A 229 -9.82 25.23 -6.33
C ALA A 229 -11.35 25.39 -6.47
N GLY A 230 -12.07 25.58 -5.36
CA GLY A 230 -13.52 25.88 -5.37
C GLY A 230 -14.43 24.68 -5.07
N ALA A 231 -13.89 23.52 -4.77
CA ALA A 231 -14.63 22.37 -4.26
C ALA A 231 -14.08 21.97 -2.88
N THR A 232 -14.98 21.59 -1.97
CA THR A 232 -14.61 20.97 -0.70
C THR A 232 -14.86 19.47 -0.84
N ASN A 233 -13.83 18.66 -0.59
CA ASN A 233 -13.98 17.22 -0.63
C ASN A 233 -14.68 16.72 0.64
N ASN A 234 -15.35 15.58 0.54
CA ASN A 234 -15.93 14.91 1.69
C ASN A 234 -14.82 14.48 2.65
N ASP A 235 -15.17 14.28 3.92
CA ASP A 235 -14.26 13.69 4.88
C ASP A 235 -13.94 12.23 4.50
N LEU A 236 -12.73 11.81 4.79
CA LEU A 236 -12.28 10.43 4.60
C LEU A 236 -12.94 9.52 5.63
N SER A 237 -13.55 8.46 5.17
CA SER A 237 -14.14 7.40 6.00
C SER A 237 -14.01 6.06 5.29
N VAL A 238 -13.01 5.29 5.63
CA VAL A 238 -12.68 4.01 5.00
C VAL A 238 -12.72 2.89 6.03
N VAL A 239 -13.26 1.77 5.63
CA VAL A 239 -13.15 0.51 6.35
C VAL A 239 -12.51 -0.52 5.41
N THR A 240 -11.51 -1.23 5.91
CA THR A 240 -10.84 -2.28 5.16
C THR A 240 -10.57 -3.48 6.06
N GLY A 241 -10.61 -4.68 5.51
CA GLY A 241 -10.36 -5.90 6.28
C GLY A 241 -9.95 -7.07 5.41
N GLY A 242 -9.16 -7.96 5.98
CA GLY A 242 -8.66 -9.13 5.28
C GLY A 242 -8.46 -10.35 6.18
N ILE A 243 -8.42 -11.50 5.57
CA ILE A 243 -8.09 -12.77 6.20
C ILE A 243 -7.23 -13.61 5.26
N LYS A 244 -6.22 -14.27 5.82
CA LYS A 244 -5.47 -15.36 5.17
C LYS A 244 -5.50 -16.59 6.05
N ALA A 245 -5.67 -17.75 5.44
CA ALA A 245 -5.65 -19.03 6.13
C ALA A 245 -4.75 -20.01 5.35
N THR A 246 -3.82 -20.65 6.05
CA THR A 246 -2.86 -21.61 5.47
C THR A 246 -3.06 -22.98 6.08
N MET A 247 -3.28 -23.96 5.23
CA MET A 247 -3.39 -25.38 5.58
C MET A 247 -2.38 -26.19 4.76
N GLY A 248 -1.31 -26.63 5.41
CA GLY A 248 -0.21 -27.30 4.70
C GLY A 248 0.41 -26.38 3.64
N ASN A 249 0.27 -26.73 2.38
CA ASN A 249 0.84 -26.00 1.26
C ASN A 249 -0.15 -25.04 0.57
N ILE A 250 -1.38 -24.95 1.06
CA ILE A 250 -2.43 -24.12 0.47
C ILE A 250 -2.64 -22.90 1.36
N THR A 251 -2.62 -21.72 0.76
CA THR A 251 -3.05 -20.48 1.39
C THR A 251 -4.25 -19.92 0.64
N LEU A 252 -5.29 -19.58 1.37
CA LEU A 252 -6.48 -18.88 0.87
C LEU A 252 -6.50 -17.49 1.48
N GLY A 253 -6.91 -16.51 0.69
CA GLY A 253 -7.04 -15.13 1.13
C GLY A 253 -8.32 -14.48 0.65
N PHE A 254 -8.85 -13.59 1.48
CA PHE A 254 -9.94 -12.67 1.16
C PHE A 254 -9.63 -11.30 1.75
N HIS A 255 -9.90 -10.27 1.00
CA HIS A 255 -9.80 -8.88 1.44
C HIS A 255 -10.97 -8.10 0.86
N ALA A 256 -11.48 -7.13 1.62
CA ALA A 256 -12.52 -6.22 1.16
C ALA A 256 -12.30 -4.82 1.76
N TYR A 257 -12.74 -3.81 1.02
CA TYR A 257 -12.69 -2.43 1.46
C TYR A 257 -13.95 -1.66 1.01
N ASP A 258 -14.24 -0.59 1.75
CA ASP A 258 -15.28 0.38 1.43
C ASP A 258 -14.73 1.78 1.77
N HIS A 259 -14.55 2.59 0.75
CA HIS A 259 -14.13 3.98 0.87
C HIS A 259 -15.32 4.94 1.06
N GLY A 260 -16.54 4.44 1.02
CA GLY A 260 -17.75 5.24 1.15
C GLY A 260 -17.76 6.39 0.15
N GLU A 261 -18.12 7.59 0.62
CA GLU A 261 -18.19 8.81 -0.18
C GLU A 261 -16.90 9.65 -0.15
N SER A 262 -15.79 9.07 0.32
CA SER A 262 -14.55 9.80 0.63
C SER A 262 -13.94 10.56 -0.55
N PHE A 263 -14.13 10.08 -1.77
CA PHE A 263 -13.57 10.71 -2.98
C PHE A 263 -14.54 11.67 -3.70
N GLY A 264 -15.70 11.91 -3.12
CA GLY A 264 -16.66 12.88 -3.62
C GLY A 264 -16.45 14.29 -3.08
N SER A 265 -17.14 15.26 -3.66
CA SER A 265 -17.18 16.63 -3.18
C SER A 265 -18.47 16.91 -2.39
N VAL A 266 -18.36 17.77 -1.39
CA VAL A 266 -19.51 18.17 -0.56
C VAL A 266 -20.58 18.83 -1.44
N GLY A 267 -21.82 18.35 -1.28
CA GLY A 267 -22.97 18.90 -2.00
C GLY A 267 -23.17 18.39 -3.43
N GLN A 268 -22.42 17.37 -3.86
CA GLN A 268 -22.71 16.69 -5.13
C GLN A 268 -24.09 16.01 -5.09
N VAL A 269 -24.80 16.07 -6.22
CA VAL A 269 -26.13 15.48 -6.35
C VAL A 269 -26.05 13.95 -6.31
N ASN A 270 -25.04 13.39 -6.99
CA ASN A 270 -24.71 11.98 -6.93
C ASN A 270 -23.45 11.81 -6.08
N LYS A 271 -23.51 10.93 -5.11
CA LYS A 271 -22.42 10.69 -4.17
C LYS A 271 -21.42 9.73 -4.81
N ALA A 272 -20.15 10.12 -4.81
CA ALA A 272 -19.10 9.20 -5.20
C ALA A 272 -18.97 8.09 -4.16
N SER A 273 -18.79 6.86 -4.59
CA SER A 273 -18.48 5.72 -3.73
C SER A 273 -17.44 4.83 -4.39
N ASP A 274 -16.69 4.10 -3.59
CA ASP A 274 -15.66 3.17 -4.06
C ASP A 274 -15.57 2.02 -3.06
N ALA A 275 -15.80 0.81 -3.55
CA ALA A 275 -15.73 -0.41 -2.75
C ALA A 275 -15.23 -1.58 -3.60
N GLY A 276 -14.60 -2.55 -2.97
CA GLY A 276 -14.10 -3.70 -3.70
C GLY A 276 -13.70 -4.86 -2.81
N TYR A 277 -13.37 -5.97 -3.45
CA TYR A 277 -12.87 -7.15 -2.77
C TYR A 277 -11.91 -7.95 -3.66
N THR A 278 -11.09 -8.74 -3.00
CA THR A 278 -10.14 -9.66 -3.63
C THR A 278 -10.22 -11.02 -2.98
N VAL A 279 -10.17 -12.05 -3.79
CA VAL A 279 -10.02 -13.45 -3.36
C VAL A 279 -8.81 -14.03 -4.06
N ALA A 280 -7.95 -14.73 -3.33
CA ALA A 280 -6.81 -15.42 -3.94
C ALA A 280 -6.53 -16.74 -3.26
N MET A 281 -5.88 -17.62 -4.03
CA MET A 281 -5.38 -18.92 -3.57
C MET A 281 -3.94 -19.09 -4.06
N GLU A 282 -3.11 -19.64 -3.19
CA GLU A 282 -1.74 -20.02 -3.50
C GLU A 282 -1.50 -21.47 -3.09
N TYR A 283 -0.74 -22.20 -3.89
CA TYR A 283 -0.26 -23.54 -3.59
C TYR A 283 1.26 -23.65 -3.79
N ALA A 284 1.98 -23.95 -2.71
CA ALA A 284 3.44 -24.06 -2.72
C ALA A 284 3.88 -25.53 -2.82
N MET A 285 4.77 -25.83 -3.78
CA MET A 285 5.34 -27.16 -4.05
C MET A 285 6.86 -27.09 -4.10
N GLY A 286 7.53 -27.17 -2.96
CA GLY A 286 8.99 -26.99 -2.93
C GLY A 286 9.38 -25.60 -3.45
N ASN A 287 10.09 -25.56 -4.57
CA ASN A 287 10.53 -24.30 -5.19
C ASN A 287 9.50 -23.71 -6.16
N ILE A 288 8.36 -24.36 -6.37
CA ILE A 288 7.32 -23.91 -7.28
C ILE A 288 6.14 -23.39 -6.46
N THR A 289 5.63 -22.25 -6.85
CA THR A 289 4.39 -21.69 -6.33
C THR A 289 3.44 -21.40 -7.48
N VAL A 290 2.20 -21.85 -7.35
CA VAL A 290 1.13 -21.50 -8.30
C VAL A 290 0.03 -20.79 -7.56
N GLY A 291 -0.60 -19.83 -8.21
CA GLY A 291 -1.68 -19.08 -7.60
C GLY A 291 -2.70 -18.59 -8.61
N ALA A 292 -3.86 -18.27 -8.10
CA ALA A 292 -4.95 -17.64 -8.86
C ALA A 292 -5.67 -16.65 -7.97
N GLY A 293 -6.19 -15.58 -8.56
CA GLY A 293 -6.95 -14.59 -7.84
C GLY A 293 -8.00 -13.93 -8.72
N TYR A 294 -8.92 -13.29 -8.05
CA TYR A 294 -9.97 -12.47 -8.64
C TYR A 294 -10.12 -11.21 -7.79
N ALA A 295 -10.13 -10.06 -8.43
CA ALA A 295 -10.40 -8.78 -7.82
C ALA A 295 -11.60 -8.12 -8.49
N HIS A 296 -12.40 -7.40 -7.72
CA HIS A 296 -13.55 -6.64 -8.16
C HIS A 296 -13.57 -5.29 -7.46
N GLN A 297 -13.85 -4.25 -8.21
CA GLN A 297 -14.01 -2.88 -7.73
C GLN A 297 -15.22 -2.26 -8.38
N GLU A 298 -16.02 -1.55 -7.59
CA GLU A 298 -17.10 -0.70 -8.06
C GLU A 298 -16.83 0.73 -7.61
N LYS A 299 -16.87 1.66 -8.54
CA LYS A 299 -16.68 3.07 -8.28
C LYS A 299 -17.81 3.87 -8.90
N VAL A 300 -18.47 4.69 -8.12
CA VAL A 300 -19.48 5.63 -8.58
C VAL A 300 -18.85 7.00 -8.74
N ALA A 301 -18.85 7.53 -9.96
CA ALA A 301 -18.41 8.89 -10.20
C ALA A 301 -19.43 9.89 -9.59
N GLY A 302 -18.95 10.77 -8.73
CA GLY A 302 -19.78 11.85 -8.20
C GLY A 302 -20.00 12.95 -9.24
N GLY A 303 -21.11 13.69 -9.13
CA GLY A 303 -21.37 14.87 -9.97
C GLY A 303 -22.68 14.86 -10.74
N ALA A 304 -22.68 15.32 -11.97
CA ALA A 304 -23.88 15.43 -12.80
C ALA A 304 -24.32 14.08 -13.41
N SER A 305 -23.40 13.14 -13.53
CA SER A 305 -23.65 11.76 -13.98
C SER A 305 -23.45 10.79 -12.83
N SER A 306 -24.29 9.77 -12.77
CA SER A 306 -24.17 8.64 -11.83
C SER A 306 -23.52 7.45 -12.51
N ASN A 307 -22.44 7.68 -13.26
CA ASN A 307 -21.77 6.59 -13.94
C ASN A 307 -21.17 5.63 -12.90
N VAL A 308 -21.52 4.39 -13.01
CA VAL A 308 -20.92 3.30 -12.24
C VAL A 308 -19.82 2.71 -13.11
N MET A 309 -18.60 2.75 -12.61
CA MET A 309 -17.47 2.06 -13.20
C MET A 309 -17.28 0.76 -12.44
N GLU A 310 -17.09 -0.31 -13.15
CA GLU A 310 -16.86 -1.63 -12.58
C GLU A 310 -15.59 -2.20 -13.23
N ASP A 311 -14.64 -2.57 -12.40
CA ASP A 311 -13.42 -3.22 -12.82
C ASP A 311 -13.37 -4.62 -12.23
N THR A 312 -13.05 -5.59 -13.05
CA THR A 312 -12.77 -6.94 -12.61
C THR A 312 -11.42 -7.40 -13.16
N MET A 313 -10.72 -8.21 -12.39
CA MET A 313 -9.47 -8.80 -12.80
C MET A 313 -9.39 -10.25 -12.36
N THR A 314 -9.06 -11.13 -13.30
CA THR A 314 -8.70 -12.51 -13.01
C THR A 314 -7.22 -12.70 -13.35
N TYR A 315 -6.47 -13.29 -12.44
CA TYR A 315 -5.04 -13.46 -12.62
C TYR A 315 -4.56 -14.84 -12.16
N PHE A 316 -3.54 -15.35 -12.84
CA PHE A 316 -2.89 -16.63 -12.56
C PHE A 316 -1.39 -16.43 -12.56
N GLY A 317 -0.71 -16.98 -11.56
CA GLY A 317 0.73 -16.86 -11.41
C GLY A 317 1.42 -18.20 -11.24
N LEU A 318 2.61 -18.31 -11.82
CA LEU A 318 3.55 -19.40 -11.61
C LEU A 318 4.90 -18.80 -11.21
N GLY A 319 5.35 -19.11 -10.01
CA GLY A 319 6.64 -18.69 -9.48
C GLY A 319 7.62 -19.85 -9.34
N TYR A 320 8.89 -19.56 -9.47
CA TYR A 320 9.97 -20.48 -9.23
C TYR A 320 11.07 -19.80 -8.40
N ASP A 321 11.37 -20.35 -7.22
CA ASP A 321 12.47 -19.92 -6.37
C ASP A 321 13.77 -20.62 -6.83
N LEU A 322 14.68 -19.82 -7.39
CA LEU A 322 16.00 -20.26 -7.84
C LEU A 322 16.99 -20.40 -6.66
N GLY A 323 16.59 -19.97 -5.46
CA GLY A 323 17.46 -19.90 -4.30
C GLY A 323 18.35 -18.65 -4.27
N GLY A 324 18.97 -18.39 -3.12
CA GLY A 324 19.85 -17.24 -2.93
C GLY A 324 19.13 -15.88 -3.01
N GLY A 325 17.80 -15.86 -2.86
CA GLY A 325 16.98 -14.65 -2.98
C GLY A 325 16.60 -14.28 -4.43
N VAL A 326 16.80 -15.20 -5.37
CA VAL A 326 16.44 -15.03 -6.78
C VAL A 326 15.15 -15.78 -7.07
N ASN A 327 14.14 -15.07 -7.52
CA ASN A 327 12.84 -15.62 -7.94
C ASN A 327 12.55 -15.25 -9.38
N SER A 328 11.87 -16.14 -10.10
CA SER A 328 11.28 -15.86 -11.40
C SER A 328 9.81 -16.22 -11.39
N TRP A 329 9.02 -15.53 -12.20
CA TRP A 329 7.58 -15.78 -12.27
C TRP A 329 7.03 -15.44 -13.64
N VAL A 330 5.87 -16.00 -13.92
CA VAL A 330 5.01 -15.65 -15.07
C VAL A 330 3.62 -15.41 -14.51
N GLN A 331 2.98 -14.34 -14.90
CA GLN A 331 1.59 -14.02 -14.55
C GLN A 331 0.78 -13.83 -15.84
N LEU A 332 -0.45 -14.29 -15.81
CA LEU A 332 -1.46 -14.11 -16.86
C LEU A 332 -2.59 -13.29 -16.23
N ASP A 333 -2.94 -12.19 -16.86
CA ASP A 333 -3.96 -11.29 -16.40
C ASP A 333 -5.06 -11.14 -17.45
N ASN A 334 -6.30 -11.08 -16.99
CA ASN A 334 -7.45 -10.67 -17.75
C ASN A 334 -8.18 -9.59 -16.98
N VAL A 335 -8.28 -8.40 -17.56
CA VAL A 335 -8.93 -7.24 -16.96
C VAL A 335 -10.16 -6.89 -17.79
N ASP A 336 -11.28 -6.69 -17.13
CA ASP A 336 -12.51 -6.19 -17.75
C ASP A 336 -12.89 -4.88 -17.06
N HIS A 337 -13.08 -3.84 -17.86
CA HIS A 337 -13.39 -2.48 -17.43
C HIS A 337 -14.72 -2.03 -18.05
N SER A 338 -15.63 -1.56 -17.21
CA SER A 338 -16.92 -0.98 -17.60
C SER A 338 -17.03 0.46 -17.11
N ASP A 339 -17.20 1.42 -18.00
CA ASP A 339 -17.30 2.84 -17.67
C ASP A 339 -18.75 3.36 -17.47
N GLY A 340 -19.72 2.46 -17.41
CA GLY A 340 -21.13 2.80 -17.21
C GLY A 340 -21.84 3.42 -18.40
N ASP A 341 -21.15 3.81 -19.45
CA ASP A 341 -21.71 4.38 -20.70
C ASP A 341 -21.82 3.32 -21.84
N HIS A 342 -21.76 2.04 -21.51
CA HIS A 342 -21.87 0.89 -22.43
C HIS A 342 -20.68 0.59 -23.35
N ALA A 343 -19.54 1.20 -23.15
CA ALA A 343 -18.30 0.72 -23.76
C ALA A 343 -17.60 -0.24 -22.80
N THR A 344 -17.89 -1.54 -22.92
CA THR A 344 -17.02 -2.55 -22.28
C THR A 344 -15.76 -2.66 -23.10
N THR A 345 -14.62 -2.34 -22.51
CA THR A 345 -13.31 -2.64 -23.08
C THR A 345 -12.83 -3.93 -22.45
N GLU A 346 -13.01 -5.04 -23.16
CA GLU A 346 -12.43 -6.32 -22.75
C GLU A 346 -10.96 -6.31 -23.15
N VAL A 347 -10.08 -6.48 -22.18
CA VAL A 347 -8.65 -6.64 -22.40
C VAL A 347 -8.36 -8.12 -22.52
N ASP A 348 -7.88 -8.55 -23.67
CA ASP A 348 -7.51 -9.94 -23.90
C ASP A 348 -6.44 -10.41 -22.89
N PRO A 349 -6.41 -11.70 -22.53
CA PRO A 349 -5.45 -12.25 -21.57
C PRO A 349 -4.03 -11.87 -21.89
N GLN A 350 -3.34 -11.27 -20.93
CA GLN A 350 -1.98 -10.77 -21.06
C GLN A 350 -0.98 -11.70 -20.37
N ILE A 351 0.22 -11.82 -20.90
CA ILE A 351 1.31 -12.60 -20.32
C ILE A 351 2.37 -11.62 -19.80
N LEU A 352 2.63 -11.65 -18.51
CA LEU A 352 3.65 -10.84 -17.84
C LEU A 352 4.77 -11.71 -17.25
#